data_8f52508e6700216ee8b7fc9b7dcb489b
#
_entry.id   8f52508e6700216ee8b7fc9b7dcb489b
#
_cell.length_a   1.000
_cell.length_b   1.000
_cell.length_c   1.000
_cell.angle_alpha   90.00
_cell.angle_beta   90.00
_cell.angle_gamma   90.00
#
_symmetry.space_group_name_H-M   'P 1'
#
loop_
_entity.id
_entity.type
_entity.pdbx_description
1 polymer ?
#
loop_
_entity_poly.entity_id
_entity_poly.type
_entity_poly.pdbx_seq_one_letter_code
_entity_poly.pdbx_strand_id
1 'polypeptide(L)'
;MTIILSDDRHTAASYIVSEANGFRSREVGIIASGAGVLKAGTVLGKAVLGTATAAAKAGGNTGNGTISAVTLLDGAKVGVYKLRFTAATTWSLVDPDGFEIGEGANGVANANDLAFTTTAGGTAFIAGDGFDITVAAGTEKLKPFAPSAVDGSQHAVAILFEGCDATSADVRRTYTARDSEVQVDMLTWPEGITDPQKTAALASLAALGIIAR
;
A
#
# COMPACT_ATOMS: atom_id res chain seq x y z
N MET A 1 33.18 -12.63 34.47
CA MET A 1 32.48 -11.50 33.81
C MET A 1 32.38 -11.82 32.34
N THR A 2 31.20 -12.13 31.84
CA THR A 2 30.99 -12.45 30.43
C THR A 2 30.76 -11.13 29.67
N ILE A 3 31.71 -10.76 28.80
CA ILE A 3 31.52 -9.60 27.91
C ILE A 3 30.62 -10.06 26.79
N ILE A 4 29.38 -9.55 26.73
CA ILE A 4 28.49 -9.73 25.59
C ILE A 4 28.93 -8.70 24.55
N LEU A 5 29.63 -9.14 23.51
CA LEU A 5 29.85 -8.32 22.32
C LEU A 5 28.54 -8.26 21.53
N SER A 6 27.88 -7.12 21.57
CA SER A 6 26.78 -6.82 20.69
C SER A 6 27.35 -6.36 19.33
N ASP A 7 27.26 -7.21 18.32
CA ASP A 7 27.63 -6.84 16.95
C ASP A 7 26.43 -6.18 16.30
N ASP A 8 26.38 -4.84 16.30
CA ASP A 8 25.38 -4.09 15.57
C ASP A 8 25.82 -3.92 14.11
N ARG A 9 25.45 -4.89 13.27
CA ARG A 9 25.74 -4.88 11.83
C ARG A 9 24.95 -3.83 11.07
N HIS A 10 23.95 -3.20 11.68
CA HIS A 10 23.02 -2.29 11.01
C HIS A 10 23.48 -0.83 11.09
N THR A 11 24.75 -0.56 10.78
CA THR A 11 25.26 0.80 10.61
C THR A 11 24.83 1.37 9.25
N ALA A 12 24.89 2.69 9.09
CA ALA A 12 24.52 3.34 7.83
C ALA A 12 25.27 2.72 6.63
N ALA A 13 24.55 2.39 5.59
CA ALA A 13 25.04 1.76 4.35
C ALA A 13 25.62 0.35 4.47
N SER A 14 25.59 -0.29 5.64
CA SER A 14 26.22 -1.60 5.86
C SER A 14 25.75 -2.71 4.94
N TYR A 15 24.56 -2.58 4.38
CA TYR A 15 23.95 -3.53 3.44
C TYR A 15 24.35 -3.30 1.97
N ILE A 16 25.01 -2.18 1.64
CA ILE A 16 25.37 -1.82 0.25
C ILE A 16 26.65 -2.55 -0.16
N VAL A 17 26.61 -3.29 -1.26
CA VAL A 17 27.78 -3.90 -1.91
C VAL A 17 28.39 -2.91 -2.91
N SER A 18 27.56 -2.35 -3.76
CA SER A 18 27.92 -1.32 -4.74
C SER A 18 26.76 -0.37 -5.01
N GLU A 19 27.05 0.82 -5.47
CA GLU A 19 26.04 1.80 -5.87
C GLU A 19 26.51 2.67 -7.03
N ALA A 20 25.55 3.30 -7.72
CA ALA A 20 25.83 4.19 -8.82
C ALA A 20 26.64 5.42 -8.37
N ASN A 21 27.54 5.89 -9.23
CA ASN A 21 28.37 7.06 -8.97
C ASN A 21 27.55 8.32 -8.71
N GLY A 22 28.04 9.17 -7.80
CA GLY A 22 27.45 10.47 -7.49
C GLY A 22 26.18 10.38 -6.63
N PHE A 23 26.01 9.28 -5.90
CA PHE A 23 24.86 9.05 -4.98
C PHE A 23 23.48 9.09 -5.64
N ARG A 24 23.39 8.94 -6.97
CA ARG A 24 22.09 8.90 -7.66
C ARG A 24 21.22 7.70 -7.29
N SER A 25 21.80 6.71 -6.62
CA SER A 25 21.10 5.58 -6.01
C SER A 25 20.27 5.98 -4.79
N ARG A 26 20.54 7.15 -4.20
CA ARG A 26 19.97 7.59 -2.95
C ARG A 26 18.97 8.71 -3.15
N GLU A 27 17.94 8.69 -2.32
CA GLU A 27 16.98 9.78 -2.18
C GLU A 27 16.75 10.10 -0.72
N VAL A 28 16.06 11.21 -0.48
CA VAL A 28 15.65 11.62 0.86
C VAL A 28 14.13 11.68 0.90
N GLY A 29 13.53 11.05 1.89
CA GLY A 29 12.09 11.03 2.09
C GLY A 29 11.71 11.08 3.55
N ILE A 30 10.43 10.96 3.79
CA ILE A 30 9.86 10.98 5.13
C ILE A 30 9.45 9.57 5.52
N ILE A 31 10.00 9.07 6.62
CA ILE A 31 9.50 7.89 7.31
C ILE A 31 8.29 8.33 8.14
N ALA A 32 7.17 7.67 7.96
CA ALA A 32 5.92 8.02 8.63
C ALA A 32 6.01 7.80 10.15
N SER A 33 5.40 8.69 10.90
CA SER A 33 5.13 8.48 12.34
C SER A 33 4.41 7.16 12.58
N GLY A 34 4.73 6.48 13.67
CA GLY A 34 4.20 5.15 13.99
C GLY A 34 4.99 3.99 13.38
N ALA A 35 6.03 4.25 12.60
CA ALA A 35 6.88 3.21 12.01
C ALA A 35 7.81 2.53 13.05
N GLY A 36 7.95 3.11 14.25
CA GLY A 36 8.79 2.58 15.32
C GLY A 36 10.27 2.89 15.14
N VAL A 37 11.12 2.13 15.83
CA VAL A 37 12.57 2.22 15.73
C VAL A 37 13.03 1.32 14.58
N LEU A 38 13.58 1.93 13.55
CA LEU A 38 14.06 1.24 12.35
C LEU A 38 15.58 1.21 12.29
N LYS A 39 16.13 0.11 11.81
CA LYS A 39 17.56 -0.08 11.57
C LYS A 39 17.91 0.24 10.12
N ALA A 40 19.18 0.55 9.86
CA ALA A 40 19.70 0.56 8.49
C ALA A 40 19.46 -0.81 7.84
N GLY A 41 19.17 -0.84 6.54
CA GLY A 41 18.81 -2.08 5.84
C GLY A 41 17.32 -2.45 5.95
N THR A 42 16.48 -1.71 6.68
CA THR A 42 15.03 -1.96 6.70
C THR A 42 14.44 -1.77 5.30
N VAL A 43 13.78 -2.81 4.79
CA VAL A 43 13.04 -2.74 3.54
C VAL A 43 11.79 -1.88 3.73
N LEU A 44 11.57 -0.95 2.82
CA LEU A 44 10.51 0.05 2.91
C LEU A 44 9.50 -0.11 1.78
N GLY A 45 8.23 0.10 2.12
CA GLY A 45 7.15 0.37 1.19
C GLY A 45 6.69 1.82 1.28
N LYS A 46 5.74 2.22 0.44
CA LYS A 46 5.25 3.61 0.35
C LYS A 46 3.74 3.64 0.44
N ALA A 47 3.19 4.49 1.31
CA ALA A 47 1.75 4.66 1.47
C ALA A 47 1.18 5.54 0.35
N VAL A 48 0.80 4.93 -0.75
CA VAL A 48 0.25 5.61 -1.95
C VAL A 48 -1.27 5.70 -1.95
N LEU A 49 -1.95 4.86 -1.17
CA LEU A 49 -3.41 4.85 -1.02
C LEU A 49 -3.81 5.29 0.39
N GLY A 50 -4.87 6.09 0.46
CA GLY A 50 -5.52 6.51 1.69
C GLY A 50 -6.78 5.68 1.97
N THR A 51 -7.74 6.28 2.70
CA THR A 51 -9.00 5.62 3.03
C THR A 51 -9.98 5.66 1.86
N ALA A 52 -10.85 4.64 1.78
CA ALA A 52 -11.99 4.62 0.88
C ALA A 52 -13.25 5.11 1.61
N THR A 53 -14.04 5.95 0.95
CA THR A 53 -15.34 6.43 1.45
C THR A 53 -16.39 6.31 0.35
N ALA A 54 -17.58 5.86 0.71
CA ALA A 54 -18.69 5.74 -0.23
C ALA A 54 -19.78 6.76 0.10
N ALA A 55 -20.34 7.37 -0.93
CA ALA A 55 -21.49 8.27 -0.85
C ALA A 55 -22.51 7.94 -1.97
N ALA A 56 -23.77 8.27 -1.77
CA ALA A 56 -24.73 8.19 -2.86
C ALA A 56 -24.25 9.05 -4.05
N LYS A 57 -24.52 8.62 -5.26
CA LYS A 57 -24.17 9.38 -6.47
C LYS A 57 -24.71 10.82 -6.42
N ALA A 58 -24.08 11.73 -7.14
CA ALA A 58 -24.59 13.09 -7.30
C ALA A 58 -26.05 13.10 -7.76
N GLY A 59 -26.88 13.92 -7.13
CA GLY A 59 -28.32 13.97 -7.35
C GLY A 59 -29.14 12.95 -6.53
N GLY A 60 -28.46 12.12 -5.74
CA GLY A 60 -29.10 11.13 -4.87
C GLY A 60 -29.60 9.88 -5.60
N ASN A 61 -30.10 8.92 -4.84
CA ASN A 61 -30.74 7.70 -5.31
C ASN A 61 -32.23 7.76 -5.13
N THR A 62 -32.98 7.05 -5.98
CA THR A 62 -34.43 6.79 -5.81
C THR A 62 -34.60 5.72 -4.72
N GLY A 63 -33.80 4.65 -4.78
CA GLY A 63 -33.77 3.61 -3.77
C GLY A 63 -33.09 4.08 -2.48
N ASN A 64 -33.45 3.50 -1.35
CA ASN A 64 -32.91 3.84 -0.03
C ASN A 64 -32.03 2.73 0.58
N GLY A 65 -31.51 1.85 -0.25
CA GLY A 65 -30.52 0.85 0.17
C GLY A 65 -29.18 1.49 0.52
N THR A 66 -28.29 0.70 1.08
CA THR A 66 -27.00 1.14 1.61
C THR A 66 -25.84 0.36 1.01
N ILE A 67 -24.64 0.89 1.18
CA ILE A 67 -23.36 0.20 0.97
C ILE A 67 -22.63 0.09 2.31
N SER A 68 -21.97 -1.04 2.56
CA SER A 68 -21.17 -1.24 3.76
C SER A 68 -19.93 -0.32 3.75
N ALA A 69 -19.17 -0.31 4.85
CA ALA A 69 -17.82 0.24 4.84
C ALA A 69 -17.01 -0.42 3.71
N VAL A 70 -16.22 0.40 3.02
CA VAL A 70 -15.39 -0.04 1.89
C VAL A 70 -13.97 -0.27 2.39
N THR A 71 -13.42 -1.43 2.06
CA THR A 71 -12.03 -1.78 2.33
C THR A 71 -11.27 -1.88 1.02
N LEU A 72 -10.04 -1.36 0.98
CA LEU A 72 -9.15 -1.52 -0.16
C LEU A 72 -8.70 -2.97 -0.29
N LEU A 73 -8.50 -3.41 -1.53
CA LEU A 73 -7.84 -4.66 -1.87
C LEU A 73 -6.61 -4.37 -2.74
N ASP A 74 -5.85 -5.40 -3.03
CA ASP A 74 -4.73 -5.29 -3.96
C ASP A 74 -5.25 -4.92 -5.36
N GLY A 75 -4.62 -3.93 -6.00
CA GLY A 75 -5.09 -3.36 -7.26
C GLY A 75 -5.92 -2.07 -7.12
N ALA A 76 -6.33 -1.68 -5.91
CA ALA A 76 -7.06 -0.42 -5.71
C ALA A 76 -6.26 0.79 -6.22
N LYS A 77 -6.99 1.74 -6.83
CA LYS A 77 -6.44 2.98 -7.41
C LYS A 77 -6.97 4.20 -6.70
N VAL A 78 -6.17 5.26 -6.63
CA VAL A 78 -6.61 6.58 -6.17
C VAL A 78 -7.64 7.15 -7.16
N GLY A 79 -8.73 7.69 -6.65
CA GLY A 79 -9.76 8.32 -7.47
C GLY A 79 -11.17 7.90 -7.09
N VAL A 80 -12.12 8.07 -8.02
CA VAL A 80 -13.53 7.81 -7.78
C VAL A 80 -13.97 6.59 -8.59
N TYR A 81 -14.30 5.52 -7.90
CA TYR A 81 -15.01 4.38 -8.46
C TYR A 81 -16.50 4.68 -8.54
N LYS A 82 -17.13 4.26 -9.62
CA LYS A 82 -18.57 4.48 -9.85
C LYS A 82 -19.31 3.16 -9.83
N LEU A 83 -20.04 2.90 -8.74
CA LEU A 83 -20.99 1.80 -8.68
C LEU A 83 -22.32 2.31 -9.21
N ARG A 84 -22.88 1.67 -10.23
CA ARG A 84 -24.16 2.04 -10.82
C ARG A 84 -25.07 0.82 -10.94
N PHE A 85 -26.29 0.96 -10.43
CA PHE A 85 -27.29 -0.08 -10.56
C PHE A 85 -27.80 -0.16 -12.00
N THR A 86 -27.78 -1.35 -12.56
CA THR A 86 -28.32 -1.71 -13.87
C THR A 86 -29.76 -2.17 -13.76
N ALA A 87 -30.17 -2.70 -12.60
CA ALA A 87 -31.53 -3.07 -12.24
C ALA A 87 -31.73 -2.94 -10.72
N ALA A 88 -32.89 -3.32 -10.20
CA ALA A 88 -33.22 -3.19 -8.77
C ALA A 88 -32.25 -3.92 -7.83
N THR A 89 -31.59 -4.96 -8.30
CA THR A 89 -30.72 -5.82 -7.47
C THR A 89 -29.30 -5.97 -8.00
N THR A 90 -29.03 -5.58 -9.23
CA THR A 90 -27.73 -5.75 -9.91
C THR A 90 -27.07 -4.42 -10.20
N TRP A 91 -25.75 -4.39 -10.15
CA TRP A 91 -24.94 -3.20 -10.39
C TRP A 91 -23.66 -3.54 -11.15
N SER A 92 -23.06 -2.55 -11.81
CA SER A 92 -21.69 -2.58 -12.34
C SER A 92 -20.79 -1.62 -11.57
N LEU A 93 -19.50 -1.93 -11.55
CA LEU A 93 -18.43 -1.14 -10.92
C LEU A 93 -17.42 -0.69 -11.98
N VAL A 94 -17.23 0.61 -12.07
CA VAL A 94 -16.27 1.25 -12.97
C VAL A 94 -15.15 1.86 -12.14
N ASP A 95 -13.90 1.63 -12.53
CA ASP A 95 -12.70 2.15 -11.87
C ASP A 95 -12.48 3.65 -12.17
N PRO A 96 -11.51 4.31 -11.50
CA PRO A 96 -11.20 5.72 -11.77
C PRO A 96 -10.72 6.02 -13.19
N ASP A 97 -10.17 5.03 -13.91
CA ASP A 97 -9.72 5.17 -15.29
C ASP A 97 -10.88 5.02 -16.32
N GLY A 98 -12.09 4.65 -15.83
CA GLY A 98 -13.27 4.51 -16.65
C GLY A 98 -13.50 3.10 -17.20
N PHE A 99 -12.79 2.11 -16.69
CA PHE A 99 -12.99 0.70 -17.07
C PHE A 99 -13.95 0.02 -16.13
N GLU A 100 -14.86 -0.77 -16.68
CA GLU A 100 -15.70 -1.67 -15.89
C GLU A 100 -14.86 -2.84 -15.38
N ILE A 101 -14.78 -2.97 -14.05
CA ILE A 101 -13.96 -3.97 -13.37
C ILE A 101 -14.78 -5.08 -12.72
N GLY A 102 -16.10 -4.97 -12.74
CA GLY A 102 -16.97 -6.02 -12.22
C GLY A 102 -18.43 -5.67 -12.16
N GLU A 103 -19.22 -6.72 -12.04
CA GLU A 103 -20.65 -6.68 -11.80
C GLU A 103 -20.98 -7.41 -10.50
N GLY A 104 -22.11 -7.09 -9.89
CA GLY A 104 -22.56 -7.74 -8.67
C GLY A 104 -24.02 -7.54 -8.37
N ALA A 105 -24.43 -8.05 -7.20
CA ALA A 105 -25.81 -7.97 -6.74
C ALA A 105 -25.90 -7.57 -5.27
N ASN A 106 -27.07 -7.08 -4.86
CA ASN A 106 -27.37 -6.81 -3.45
C ASN A 106 -27.19 -8.07 -2.60
N GLY A 107 -26.57 -7.92 -1.43
CA GLY A 107 -26.28 -8.99 -0.48
C GLY A 107 -25.07 -9.86 -0.84
N VAL A 108 -24.44 -9.62 -1.99
CA VAL A 108 -23.23 -10.33 -2.42
C VAL A 108 -22.02 -9.41 -2.20
N ALA A 109 -20.97 -9.95 -1.56
CA ALA A 109 -19.74 -9.22 -1.34
C ALA A 109 -18.98 -9.03 -2.67
N ASN A 110 -18.58 -7.79 -2.96
CA ASN A 110 -17.59 -7.50 -3.98
C ASN A 110 -16.18 -7.78 -3.43
N ALA A 111 -15.30 -8.30 -4.25
CA ALA A 111 -13.92 -8.58 -3.91
C ALA A 111 -12.95 -8.32 -5.08
N ASN A 112 -13.25 -7.33 -5.91
CA ASN A 112 -12.32 -6.83 -6.93
C ASN A 112 -11.29 -5.88 -6.27
N ASP A 113 -11.05 -4.69 -6.79
CA ASP A 113 -10.15 -3.68 -6.19
C ASP A 113 -10.61 -3.21 -4.79
N LEU A 114 -11.91 -3.32 -4.52
CA LEU A 114 -12.56 -2.87 -3.29
C LEU A 114 -13.45 -3.97 -2.73
N ALA A 115 -13.42 -4.15 -1.41
CA ALA A 115 -14.36 -5.04 -0.71
C ALA A 115 -15.50 -4.23 -0.10
N PHE A 116 -16.73 -4.57 -0.47
CA PHE A 116 -17.95 -3.98 0.07
C PHE A 116 -19.16 -4.90 -0.23
N THR A 117 -20.28 -4.59 0.40
CA THR A 117 -21.56 -5.23 0.12
C THR A 117 -22.65 -4.16 0.01
N THR A 118 -23.48 -4.22 -1.03
CA THR A 118 -24.69 -3.39 -1.14
C THR A 118 -25.87 -4.11 -0.53
N THR A 119 -26.74 -3.37 0.17
CA THR A 119 -27.93 -3.91 0.82
C THR A 119 -29.17 -3.17 0.31
N ALA A 120 -30.18 -3.92 -0.09
CA ALA A 120 -31.45 -3.34 -0.49
C ALA A 120 -32.13 -2.64 0.70
N GLY A 121 -32.83 -1.54 0.43
CA GLY A 121 -33.68 -0.85 1.40
C GLY A 121 -35.14 -1.18 1.23
N GLY A 122 -36.00 -0.48 1.95
CA GLY A 122 -37.48 -0.59 1.80
C GLY A 122 -37.96 -0.07 0.46
N THR A 123 -37.24 0.86 -0.18
CA THR A 123 -37.46 1.31 -1.56
C THR A 123 -36.34 0.73 -2.42
N ALA A 124 -36.70 -0.03 -3.44
CA ALA A 124 -35.73 -0.67 -4.32
C ALA A 124 -34.92 0.36 -5.12
N PHE A 125 -33.71 0.02 -5.45
CA PHE A 125 -32.92 0.76 -6.42
C PHE A 125 -33.55 0.66 -7.82
N ILE A 126 -33.28 1.65 -8.66
CA ILE A 126 -33.61 1.64 -10.08
C ILE A 126 -32.33 1.76 -10.91
N ALA A 127 -32.40 1.46 -12.19
CA ALA A 127 -31.31 1.67 -13.12
C ALA A 127 -30.85 3.14 -13.07
N GLY A 128 -29.51 3.33 -12.91
CA GLY A 128 -28.89 4.64 -12.75
C GLY A 128 -28.73 5.12 -11.30
N ASP A 129 -29.35 4.49 -10.31
CA ASP A 129 -28.96 4.68 -8.91
C ASP A 129 -27.52 4.20 -8.68
N GLY A 130 -26.87 4.60 -7.57
CA GLY A 130 -25.53 4.10 -7.29
C GLY A 130 -24.80 4.84 -6.21
N PHE A 131 -23.54 4.49 -6.08
CA PHE A 131 -22.62 5.08 -5.12
C PHE A 131 -21.35 5.53 -5.83
N ASP A 132 -20.80 6.66 -5.41
CA ASP A 132 -19.46 7.11 -5.75
C ASP A 132 -18.55 6.74 -4.57
N ILE A 133 -17.53 5.92 -4.85
CA ILE A 133 -16.58 5.44 -3.84
C ILE A 133 -15.26 6.16 -4.10
N THR A 134 -14.90 7.06 -3.21
CA THR A 134 -13.66 7.83 -3.32
C THR A 134 -12.55 7.15 -2.55
N VAL A 135 -11.49 6.75 -3.24
CA VAL A 135 -10.23 6.32 -2.65
C VAL A 135 -9.29 7.53 -2.62
N ALA A 136 -8.97 7.98 -1.43
CA ALA A 136 -8.06 9.12 -1.25
C ALA A 136 -6.63 8.75 -1.62
N ALA A 137 -5.84 9.74 -2.06
CA ALA A 137 -4.39 9.57 -2.14
C ALA A 137 -3.80 9.30 -0.77
N GLY A 138 -2.78 8.47 -0.71
CA GLY A 138 -2.00 8.22 0.49
C GLY A 138 -1.11 9.40 0.86
N THR A 139 -0.33 9.23 1.90
CA THR A 139 0.57 10.28 2.40
C THR A 139 1.89 10.38 1.62
N GLU A 140 2.16 9.43 0.71
CA GLU A 140 3.43 9.27 -0.01
C GLU A 140 4.65 9.06 0.92
N LYS A 141 4.42 8.80 2.22
CA LYS A 141 5.47 8.55 3.19
C LYS A 141 5.93 7.11 3.13
N LEU A 142 7.20 6.92 3.44
CA LEU A 142 7.79 5.60 3.57
C LEU A 142 7.40 4.96 4.91
N LYS A 143 7.20 3.66 4.87
CA LYS A 143 6.88 2.80 6.03
C LYS A 143 7.69 1.51 5.90
N PRO A 144 7.90 0.73 6.96
CA PRO A 144 8.37 -0.63 6.81
C PRO A 144 7.52 -1.39 5.80
N PHE A 145 8.17 -2.16 4.94
CA PHE A 145 7.48 -3.07 4.01
C PHE A 145 6.50 -3.95 4.80
N ALA A 146 5.28 -4.04 4.34
CA ALA A 146 4.21 -4.74 5.02
C ALA A 146 3.40 -5.60 4.03
N PRO A 147 3.74 -6.89 3.84
CA PRO A 147 3.16 -7.74 2.79
C PRO A 147 1.63 -7.89 2.83
N SER A 148 1.04 -7.67 4.01
CA SER A 148 -0.42 -7.77 4.20
C SER A 148 -1.14 -6.41 4.14
N ALA A 149 -0.41 -5.33 3.89
CA ALA A 149 -1.02 -4.02 3.72
C ALA A 149 -1.73 -3.91 2.37
N VAL A 150 -2.58 -2.88 2.26
CA VAL A 150 -3.31 -2.55 1.02
C VAL A 150 -3.21 -1.06 0.68
N ASP A 151 -2.30 -0.35 1.37
CA ASP A 151 -2.08 1.09 1.19
C ASP A 151 -0.92 1.43 0.25
N GLY A 152 -0.30 0.42 -0.35
CA GLY A 152 0.90 0.53 -1.19
C GLY A 152 2.17 0.06 -0.48
N SER A 153 2.18 0.00 0.86
CA SER A 153 3.35 -0.47 1.61
C SER A 153 3.61 -1.99 1.49
N GLN A 154 2.71 -2.73 0.86
CA GLN A 154 2.90 -4.13 0.45
C GLN A 154 3.88 -4.29 -0.71
N HIS A 155 4.27 -3.22 -1.38
CA HIS A 155 5.30 -3.23 -2.42
C HIS A 155 6.61 -2.66 -1.86
N ALA A 156 7.70 -3.42 -1.98
CA ALA A 156 9.01 -2.95 -1.58
C ALA A 156 9.52 -1.93 -2.62
N VAL A 157 9.84 -0.71 -2.18
CA VAL A 157 10.23 0.40 -3.06
C VAL A 157 11.58 1.00 -2.72
N ALA A 158 12.13 0.70 -1.54
CA ALA A 158 13.39 1.30 -1.08
C ALA A 158 14.00 0.51 0.07
N ILE A 159 15.23 0.86 0.45
CA ILE A 159 15.91 0.33 1.63
C ILE A 159 16.43 1.51 2.47
N LEU A 160 16.16 1.50 3.77
CA LEU A 160 16.56 2.57 4.69
C LEU A 160 18.08 2.62 4.82
N PHE A 161 18.69 3.78 4.50
CA PHE A 161 20.15 3.95 4.49
C PHE A 161 20.75 4.01 5.90
N GLU A 162 20.09 4.71 6.79
CA GLU A 162 20.48 4.91 8.19
C GLU A 162 19.28 4.70 9.11
N GLY A 163 19.50 4.16 10.30
CA GLY A 163 18.44 3.92 11.26
C GLY A 163 17.79 5.19 11.78
N CYS A 164 16.57 5.07 12.29
CA CYS A 164 15.83 6.18 12.91
C CYS A 164 14.80 5.68 13.93
N ASP A 165 14.37 6.60 14.78
CA ASP A 165 13.19 6.43 15.63
C ASP A 165 12.05 7.28 15.07
N ALA A 166 11.09 6.63 14.44
CA ALA A 166 9.88 7.22 13.90
C ALA A 166 8.63 6.80 14.72
N THR A 167 8.80 6.48 15.99
CA THR A 167 7.72 6.02 16.86
C THR A 167 6.62 7.09 17.02
N SER A 168 7.00 8.34 17.25
CA SER A 168 6.05 9.41 17.64
C SER A 168 5.96 10.57 16.65
N ALA A 169 6.89 10.66 15.69
CA ALA A 169 6.94 11.75 14.72
C ALA A 169 7.45 11.26 13.36
N ASP A 170 7.11 12.03 12.32
CA ASP A 170 7.70 11.88 10.99
C ASP A 170 9.20 12.18 11.04
N VAL A 171 9.99 11.36 10.38
CA VAL A 171 11.45 11.50 10.36
C VAL A 171 11.97 11.54 8.93
N ARG A 172 12.69 12.60 8.59
CA ARG A 172 13.35 12.69 7.28
C ARG A 172 14.63 11.85 7.28
N ARG A 173 14.76 10.92 6.30
CA ARG A 173 15.91 10.00 6.18
C ARG A 173 16.29 9.78 4.74
N THR A 174 17.56 9.45 4.57
CA THR A 174 18.12 8.94 3.31
C THR A 174 17.73 7.48 3.14
N TYR A 175 17.45 7.07 1.92
CA TYR A 175 17.17 5.69 1.55
C TYR A 175 17.78 5.36 0.18
N THR A 176 18.07 4.10 -0.06
CA THR A 176 18.46 3.57 -1.37
C THR A 176 17.20 3.37 -2.21
N ALA A 177 17.12 4.07 -3.32
CA ALA A 177 15.94 4.12 -4.19
C ALA A 177 16.12 3.32 -5.49
N ARG A 178 17.36 3.15 -5.97
CA ARG A 178 17.67 2.51 -7.27
C ARG A 178 19.16 2.20 -7.44
N ASP A 179 19.51 1.56 -8.55
CA ASP A 179 20.88 1.44 -9.09
C ASP A 179 21.95 1.03 -8.06
N SER A 180 21.72 -0.05 -7.33
CA SER A 180 22.62 -0.54 -6.28
C SER A 180 22.62 -2.06 -6.18
N GLU A 181 23.70 -2.63 -5.66
CA GLU A 181 23.76 -4.01 -5.20
C GLU A 181 23.78 -4.06 -3.69
N VAL A 182 23.01 -4.98 -3.11
CA VAL A 182 22.80 -5.07 -1.67
C VAL A 182 22.95 -6.50 -1.17
N GLN A 183 23.43 -6.68 0.07
CA GLN A 183 23.51 -7.97 0.74
C GLN A 183 22.16 -8.34 1.34
N VAL A 184 21.58 -9.46 0.90
CA VAL A 184 20.28 -9.97 1.39
C VAL A 184 20.28 -10.21 2.90
N ASP A 185 21.36 -10.77 3.42
CA ASP A 185 21.50 -11.11 4.84
C ASP A 185 21.59 -9.89 5.77
N MET A 186 21.83 -8.71 5.20
CA MET A 186 21.87 -7.43 5.92
C MET A 186 20.56 -6.66 5.83
N LEU A 187 19.56 -7.18 5.10
CA LEU A 187 18.24 -6.57 5.03
C LEU A 187 17.41 -6.92 6.25
N THR A 188 16.73 -5.91 6.78
CA THR A 188 15.78 -6.09 7.88
C THR A 188 14.39 -6.24 7.32
N TRP A 189 13.78 -7.37 7.60
CA TRP A 189 12.45 -7.76 7.16
C TRP A 189 11.41 -7.66 8.28
N PRO A 190 10.12 -7.52 7.98
CA PRO A 190 9.07 -7.61 8.99
C PRO A 190 9.06 -9.00 9.63
N GLU A 191 8.67 -9.05 10.89
CA GLU A 191 8.53 -10.31 11.62
C GLU A 191 7.49 -11.23 10.94
N GLY A 192 7.79 -12.52 10.89
CA GLY A 192 6.89 -13.53 10.31
C GLY A 192 6.79 -13.51 8.78
N ILE A 193 7.63 -12.75 8.08
CA ILE A 193 7.65 -12.77 6.61
C ILE A 193 7.97 -14.16 6.07
N THR A 194 7.24 -14.60 5.05
CA THR A 194 7.47 -15.88 4.36
C THR A 194 8.48 -15.75 3.23
N ASP A 195 9.10 -16.85 2.80
CA ASP A 195 10.05 -16.85 1.68
C ASP A 195 9.42 -16.38 0.34
N PRO A 196 8.17 -16.76 -0.01
CA PRO A 196 7.50 -16.19 -1.18
C PRO A 196 7.34 -14.65 -1.12
N GLN A 197 7.01 -14.10 0.05
CA GLN A 197 6.89 -12.66 0.25
C GLN A 197 8.23 -11.94 0.11
N LYS A 198 9.32 -12.52 0.66
CA LYS A 198 10.67 -11.98 0.44
C LYS A 198 11.05 -12.00 -1.03
N THR A 199 10.78 -13.12 -1.73
CA THR A 199 11.05 -13.24 -3.16
C THR A 199 10.30 -12.18 -3.96
N ALA A 200 9.02 -11.95 -3.68
CA ALA A 200 8.23 -10.92 -4.33
C ALA A 200 8.77 -9.50 -4.05
N ALA A 201 9.17 -9.22 -2.81
CA ALA A 201 9.77 -7.95 -2.42
C ALA A 201 11.12 -7.72 -3.13
N LEU A 202 11.98 -8.75 -3.21
CA LEU A 202 13.25 -8.67 -3.92
C LEU A 202 13.05 -8.46 -5.42
N ALA A 203 12.02 -9.08 -6.03
CA ALA A 203 11.65 -8.83 -7.42
C ALA A 203 11.19 -7.38 -7.64
N SER A 204 10.42 -6.82 -6.71
CA SER A 204 10.00 -5.41 -6.75
C SER A 204 11.21 -4.46 -6.67
N LEU A 205 12.16 -4.72 -5.77
CA LEU A 205 13.40 -3.96 -5.66
C LEU A 205 14.27 -4.09 -6.91
N ALA A 206 14.37 -5.29 -7.49
CA ALA A 206 15.14 -5.54 -8.72
C ALA A 206 14.59 -4.74 -9.91
N ALA A 207 13.27 -4.57 -10.00
CA ALA A 207 12.64 -3.73 -11.02
C ALA A 207 13.05 -2.24 -10.93
N LEU A 208 13.50 -1.79 -9.75
CA LEU A 208 14.06 -0.47 -9.50
C LEU A 208 15.60 -0.41 -9.66
N GLY A 209 16.24 -1.52 -10.07
CA GLY A 209 17.68 -1.61 -10.17
C GLY A 209 18.40 -1.85 -8.84
N ILE A 210 17.68 -2.27 -7.78
CA ILE A 210 18.28 -2.67 -6.50
C ILE A 210 18.45 -4.19 -6.52
N ILE A 211 19.65 -4.65 -6.80
CA ILE A 211 19.96 -6.07 -7.00
C ILE A 211 20.47 -6.69 -5.70
N ALA A 212 19.75 -7.68 -5.20
CA ALA A 212 20.11 -8.42 -4.00
C ALA A 212 21.10 -9.55 -4.32
N ARG A 213 22.15 -9.68 -3.48
CA ARG A 213 23.23 -10.69 -3.59
C ARG A 213 23.33 -11.52 -2.32
#